data_343f6ef8eebe79093372edc80346174d
#
_entry.id   343f6ef8eebe79093372edc80346174d
#
_cell.length_a   1.000
_cell.length_b   1.000
_cell.length_c   1.000
_cell.angle_alpha   90.00
_cell.angle_beta   90.00
_cell.angle_gamma   90.00
#
_symmetry.space_group_name_H-M   'P 1'
#
loop_
_entity.id
_entity.type
_entity.pdbx_description
1 polymer ?
#
loop_
_entity_poly.entity_id
_entity_poly.type
_entity_poly.pdbx_seq_one_letter_code
_entity_poly.pdbx_strand_id
1 'polypeptide(L)'
;MKSSRIGTVLVAAGLFCATMNLAGQSDRNTSSVQAKDGVTQSDPSHSALGVEFLSDTRGVDFGPYIKQVLTMIKASWMRFIPEEARPPGSMKGETVIRFTINSDGKLSAMHLDGRSGQSKLDRAAWGAITSISQFPPLPEKFTGPNLELRPHFTVNLPPPTTK
;
A
#
# COMPACT_ATOMS: atom_id res chain seq x y z
N MET A 1 -25.34 -57.46 16.92
CA MET A 1 -24.24 -58.30 17.43
C MET A 1 -23.07 -57.39 17.69
N LYS A 2 -22.87 -57.11 19.01
CA LYS A 2 -21.63 -57.39 19.79
C LYS A 2 -20.43 -56.55 19.31
N SER A 3 -19.67 -55.76 20.05
CA SER A 3 -19.36 -55.68 21.50
C SER A 3 -18.24 -54.63 21.56
N SER A 4 -18.36 -53.51 22.26
CA SER A 4 -17.84 -53.19 23.60
C SER A 4 -16.40 -53.62 23.91
N ARG A 5 -15.57 -52.63 24.25
CA ARG A 5 -14.54 -52.58 25.33
C ARG A 5 -13.92 -51.19 25.31
N ILE A 6 -14.15 -50.28 26.20
CA ILE A 6 -13.79 -50.06 27.61
C ILE A 6 -12.35 -50.43 27.95
N GLY A 7 -11.60 -49.45 28.35
CA GLY A 7 -10.30 -49.46 28.98
C GLY A 7 -9.87 -48.06 29.31
N THR A 8 -10.21 -47.46 30.33
CA THR A 8 -9.89 -47.28 31.75
C THR A 8 -8.42 -46.93 32.01
N VAL A 9 -8.24 -45.63 32.37
CA VAL A 9 -7.48 -45.00 33.46
C VAL A 9 -5.98 -45.31 33.59
N LEU A 10 -5.19 -44.22 33.64
CA LEU A 10 -4.28 -44.01 34.77
C LEU A 10 -3.94 -42.52 34.95
N VAL A 11 -4.25 -42.05 36.14
CA VAL A 11 -3.91 -40.78 36.77
C VAL A 11 -2.44 -40.86 37.21
N ALA A 12 -1.66 -39.82 36.97
CA ALA A 12 -0.49 -39.52 37.75
C ALA A 12 -0.39 -38.04 38.02
N ALA A 13 -0.64 -37.71 39.25
CA ALA A 13 -0.41 -36.40 39.84
C ALA A 13 1.12 -36.20 40.03
N GLY A 14 1.59 -35.07 39.63
CA GLY A 14 2.94 -34.56 39.91
C GLY A 14 2.87 -33.13 40.34
N LEU A 15 2.79 -32.94 41.64
CA LEU A 15 2.89 -31.69 42.39
C LEU A 15 4.36 -31.32 42.49
N PHE A 16 4.78 -30.14 41.99
CA PHE A 16 5.98 -29.48 42.52
C PHE A 16 5.96 -27.99 42.19
N CYS A 17 5.63 -27.25 43.19
CA CYS A 17 6.39 -26.20 43.88
C CYS A 17 6.61 -24.88 43.18
N ALA A 18 6.04 -23.90 43.81
CA ALA A 18 6.17 -22.46 43.64
C ALA A 18 7.62 -21.96 43.72
N THR A 19 7.96 -21.00 42.91
CA THR A 19 8.79 -19.87 43.36
C THR A 19 8.22 -18.56 42.77
N MET A 20 7.75 -17.74 43.68
CA MET A 20 7.52 -16.31 43.45
C MET A 20 8.82 -15.67 42.98
N ASN A 21 8.76 -14.90 41.93
CA ASN A 21 9.65 -13.76 41.79
C ASN A 21 8.83 -12.53 41.40
N LEU A 22 8.70 -11.70 42.40
CA LEU A 22 8.12 -10.38 42.41
C LEU A 22 9.26 -9.41 42.07
N ALA A 23 9.25 -8.86 40.85
CA ALA A 23 9.90 -7.59 40.57
C ALA A 23 9.26 -7.03 39.28
N GLY A 24 8.47 -6.13 39.44
CA GLY A 24 8.15 -4.85 38.94
C GLY A 24 9.06 -4.32 37.85
N GLN A 25 8.52 -4.20 36.63
CA GLN A 25 8.97 -3.17 35.73
C GLN A 25 7.79 -2.73 34.88
N SER A 26 7.31 -1.57 35.26
CA SER A 26 6.41 -0.74 34.51
C SER A 26 7.19 -0.17 33.34
N ASP A 27 7.09 -0.79 32.17
CA ASP A 27 7.52 -0.15 30.95
C ASP A 27 6.30 0.31 30.17
N ARG A 28 6.05 1.60 30.40
CA ARG A 28 5.23 2.39 29.49
C ARG A 28 5.94 2.44 28.15
N ASN A 29 5.66 1.52 27.27
CA ASN A 29 5.98 1.70 25.87
C ASN A 29 4.78 2.36 25.20
N THR A 30 4.83 3.68 25.22
CA THR A 30 4.01 4.52 24.35
C THR A 30 4.51 4.29 22.93
N SER A 31 4.03 3.24 22.30
CA SER A 31 4.19 3.07 20.85
C SER A 31 3.39 4.16 20.16
N SER A 32 4.09 5.22 19.82
CA SER A 32 3.65 6.10 18.75
C SER A 32 3.55 5.27 17.47
N VAL A 33 2.33 4.85 17.17
CA VAL A 33 2.00 4.24 15.88
C VAL A 33 2.10 5.35 14.85
N GLN A 34 3.29 5.52 14.28
CA GLN A 34 3.44 6.21 13.03
C GLN A 34 2.90 5.28 11.95
N ALA A 35 1.67 5.51 11.54
CA ALA A 35 1.10 4.92 10.34
C ALA A 35 1.86 5.47 9.12
N LYS A 36 2.97 4.81 8.78
CA LYS A 36 3.60 4.89 7.47
C LYS A 36 3.13 3.69 6.67
N ASP A 37 1.87 3.67 6.33
CA ASP A 37 1.35 2.68 5.41
C ASP A 37 1.60 3.11 3.96
N GLY A 38 2.88 3.05 3.58
CA GLY A 38 3.26 3.04 2.18
C GLY A 38 2.95 1.67 1.60
N VAL A 39 1.82 1.50 0.93
CA VAL A 39 1.54 0.28 0.16
C VAL A 39 2.45 0.27 -1.07
N THR A 40 3.63 -0.34 -0.91
CA THR A 40 4.56 -0.56 -2.02
C THR A 40 4.24 -1.90 -2.67
N GLN A 41 3.59 -1.88 -3.82
CA GLN A 41 3.47 -3.07 -4.66
C GLN A 41 4.69 -3.17 -5.58
N SER A 42 5.64 -4.04 -5.20
CA SER A 42 6.79 -4.37 -6.04
C SER A 42 6.40 -5.43 -7.07
N ASP A 43 6.51 -5.10 -8.36
CA ASP A 43 6.36 -6.04 -9.47
C ASP A 43 7.75 -6.52 -9.92
N PRO A 44 7.94 -7.79 -10.31
CA PRO A 44 9.22 -8.28 -10.85
C PRO A 44 9.61 -7.64 -12.20
N SER A 45 8.73 -6.91 -12.85
CA SER A 45 9.07 -6.06 -13.99
C SER A 45 9.56 -4.71 -13.50
N HIS A 46 10.82 -4.46 -13.39
CA HIS A 46 11.60 -3.21 -13.16
C HIS A 46 10.81 -1.87 -13.02
N SER A 47 9.51 -1.92 -12.75
CA SER A 47 8.63 -0.77 -12.54
C SER A 47 7.82 -0.93 -11.25
N ALA A 48 7.86 0.07 -10.39
CA ALA A 48 7.16 0.10 -9.11
C ALA A 48 6.22 1.31 -9.05
N LEU A 49 5.07 1.10 -8.40
CA LEU A 49 4.09 2.14 -8.11
C LEU A 49 3.91 2.23 -6.60
N GLY A 50 4.45 3.29 -6.00
CA GLY A 50 4.21 3.67 -4.62
C GLY A 50 3.13 4.74 -4.52
N VAL A 51 2.54 4.95 -3.36
CA VAL A 51 1.59 6.04 -3.12
C VAL A 51 1.75 6.63 -1.73
N GLU A 52 1.69 7.95 -1.65
CA GLU A 52 1.61 8.69 -0.39
C GLU A 52 0.22 9.30 -0.25
N PHE A 53 -0.28 9.30 0.99
CA PHE A 53 -1.49 10.03 1.35
C PHE A 53 -1.13 11.46 1.76
N LEU A 54 -1.75 12.45 1.15
CA LEU A 54 -1.58 13.85 1.51
C LEU A 54 -2.77 14.38 2.32
N SER A 55 -3.92 13.71 2.25
CA SER A 55 -5.09 14.01 3.07
C SER A 55 -5.05 13.25 4.39
N ASP A 56 -5.59 13.85 5.45
CA ASP A 56 -5.88 13.15 6.70
C ASP A 56 -7.00 12.13 6.46
N THR A 57 -6.72 10.87 6.75
CA THR A 57 -7.67 9.76 6.59
C THR A 57 -8.79 9.75 7.62
N ARG A 58 -8.71 10.58 8.67
CA ARG A 58 -9.69 10.68 9.77
C ARG A 58 -10.01 9.35 10.42
N GLY A 59 -8.99 8.48 10.51
CA GLY A 59 -9.11 7.15 11.09
C GLY A 59 -9.85 6.12 10.24
N VAL A 60 -10.18 6.44 8.97
CA VAL A 60 -10.76 5.49 8.03
C VAL A 60 -9.66 4.63 7.44
N ASP A 61 -9.89 3.31 7.40
CA ASP A 61 -9.02 2.38 6.69
C ASP A 61 -9.24 2.51 5.17
N PHE A 62 -8.25 3.10 4.51
CA PHE A 62 -8.20 3.23 3.05
C PHE A 62 -7.51 2.06 2.35
N GLY A 63 -6.99 1.06 3.06
CA GLY A 63 -6.24 -0.05 2.47
C GLY A 63 -6.97 -0.72 1.30
N PRO A 64 -8.22 -1.19 1.46
CA PRO A 64 -8.99 -1.80 0.37
C PRO A 64 -9.25 -0.85 -0.80
N TYR A 65 -9.54 0.42 -0.51
CA TYR A 65 -9.79 1.45 -1.51
C TYR A 65 -8.54 1.74 -2.35
N ILE A 66 -7.41 1.97 -1.68
CA ILE A 66 -6.14 2.25 -2.35
C ILE A 66 -5.68 1.09 -3.20
N LYS A 67 -5.89 -0.14 -2.76
CA LYS A 67 -5.59 -1.33 -3.56
C LYS A 67 -6.34 -1.30 -4.91
N GLN A 68 -7.61 -0.90 -4.92
CA GLN A 68 -8.39 -0.75 -6.16
C GLN A 68 -7.84 0.38 -7.02
N VAL A 69 -7.61 1.56 -6.44
CA VAL A 69 -7.06 2.74 -7.13
C VAL A 69 -5.72 2.40 -7.78
N LEU A 70 -4.78 1.80 -7.03
CA LEU A 70 -3.47 1.42 -7.55
C LEU A 70 -3.57 0.36 -8.65
N THR A 71 -4.49 -0.59 -8.54
CA THR A 71 -4.71 -1.61 -9.59
C THR A 71 -5.16 -0.95 -10.89
N MET A 72 -6.08 0.02 -10.82
CA MET A 72 -6.55 0.77 -11.99
C MET A 72 -5.42 1.60 -12.62
N ILE A 73 -4.68 2.35 -11.78
CA ILE A 73 -3.55 3.17 -12.24
C ILE A 73 -2.48 2.29 -12.88
N LYS A 74 -2.12 1.17 -12.26
CA LYS A 74 -1.11 0.23 -12.76
C LYS A 74 -1.53 -0.35 -14.10
N ALA A 75 -2.76 -0.84 -14.23
CA ALA A 75 -3.29 -1.40 -15.47
C ALA A 75 -3.29 -0.37 -16.61
N SER A 76 -3.59 0.88 -16.29
CA SER A 76 -3.50 1.98 -17.24
C SER A 76 -2.05 2.30 -17.59
N TRP A 77 -1.19 2.47 -16.58
CA TRP A 77 0.22 2.84 -16.76
C TRP A 77 0.99 1.87 -17.64
N MET A 78 0.79 0.55 -17.47
CA MET A 78 1.43 -0.48 -18.28
C MET A 78 1.19 -0.31 -19.78
N ARG A 79 0.10 0.34 -20.18
CA ARG A 79 -0.20 0.65 -21.60
C ARG A 79 0.54 1.87 -22.13
N PHE A 80 0.89 2.80 -21.24
CA PHE A 80 1.57 4.05 -21.58
C PHE A 80 3.09 4.00 -21.45
N ILE A 81 3.65 2.97 -20.80
CA ILE A 81 5.11 2.83 -20.65
C ILE A 81 5.76 2.75 -22.04
N PRO A 82 6.72 3.67 -22.36
CA PRO A 82 7.41 3.67 -23.65
C PRO A 82 8.20 2.38 -23.88
N GLU A 83 8.33 1.97 -25.14
CA GLU A 83 9.12 0.77 -25.50
C GLU A 83 10.59 0.90 -25.03
N GLU A 84 11.16 2.11 -25.06
CA GLU A 84 12.52 2.37 -24.60
C GLU A 84 12.73 2.16 -23.09
N ALA A 85 11.62 2.11 -22.33
CA ALA A 85 11.63 1.81 -20.90
C ALA A 85 11.44 0.32 -20.60
N ARG A 86 11.02 -0.48 -21.61
CA ARG A 86 10.89 -1.94 -21.50
C ARG A 86 12.19 -2.63 -21.85
N PRO A 87 12.50 -3.81 -21.32
CA PRO A 87 13.67 -4.57 -21.72
C PRO A 87 13.69 -4.86 -23.24
N PRO A 88 14.83 -4.71 -23.93
CA PRO A 88 16.17 -4.39 -23.43
C PRO A 88 16.46 -2.88 -23.25
N GLY A 89 15.45 -2.03 -23.28
CA GLY A 89 15.61 -0.58 -23.13
C GLY A 89 16.19 -0.19 -21.75
N SER A 90 16.84 0.96 -21.72
CA SER A 90 17.56 1.45 -20.53
C SER A 90 16.99 2.75 -19.96
N MET A 91 15.83 3.21 -20.48
CA MET A 91 15.18 4.42 -19.97
C MET A 91 14.78 4.20 -18.52
N LYS A 92 15.19 5.10 -17.63
CA LYS A 92 14.92 5.02 -16.20
C LYS A 92 14.54 6.38 -15.63
N GLY A 93 13.80 6.38 -14.54
CA GLY A 93 13.41 7.59 -13.84
C GLY A 93 12.23 7.38 -12.92
N GLU A 94 11.90 8.41 -12.15
CA GLU A 94 10.75 8.47 -11.28
C GLU A 94 9.94 9.71 -11.62
N THR A 95 8.66 9.53 -11.88
CA THR A 95 7.68 10.61 -12.04
C THR A 95 6.77 10.64 -10.83
N VAL A 96 6.61 11.79 -10.22
CA VAL A 96 5.72 11.98 -9.07
C VAL A 96 4.57 12.88 -9.48
N ILE A 97 3.36 12.38 -9.34
CA ILE A 97 2.14 13.11 -9.67
C ILE A 97 1.27 13.19 -8.42
N ARG A 98 0.75 14.35 -8.15
CA ARG A 98 -0.24 14.58 -7.11
C ARG A 98 -1.60 14.78 -7.75
N PHE A 99 -2.63 14.12 -7.24
CA PHE A 99 -3.98 14.28 -7.74
C PHE A 99 -5.03 14.15 -6.63
N THR A 100 -6.20 14.70 -6.90
CA THR A 100 -7.30 14.77 -5.96
C THR A 100 -8.52 14.04 -6.51
N ILE A 101 -9.08 13.14 -5.70
CA ILE A 101 -10.33 12.42 -5.99
C ILE A 101 -11.43 13.00 -5.11
N ASN A 102 -12.55 13.40 -5.73
CA ASN A 102 -13.74 13.83 -5.02
C ASN A 102 -14.51 12.64 -4.44
N SER A 103 -15.49 12.92 -3.58
CA SER A 103 -16.33 11.90 -2.94
C SER A 103 -17.03 10.96 -3.95
N ASP A 104 -17.36 11.47 -5.14
CA ASP A 104 -17.99 10.71 -6.23
C ASP A 104 -17.01 9.91 -7.11
N GLY A 105 -15.71 9.93 -6.80
CA GLY A 105 -14.67 9.24 -7.55
C GLY A 105 -14.13 10.01 -8.75
N LYS A 106 -14.55 11.27 -8.96
CA LYS A 106 -14.02 12.08 -10.06
C LYS A 106 -12.68 12.71 -9.71
N LEU A 107 -11.79 12.75 -10.71
CA LEU A 107 -10.56 13.50 -10.66
C LEU A 107 -10.86 14.99 -10.70
N SER A 108 -10.42 15.77 -9.69
CA SER A 108 -10.69 17.20 -9.61
C SER A 108 -9.47 18.09 -9.80
N ALA A 109 -8.29 17.60 -9.42
CA ALA A 109 -7.03 18.32 -9.60
C ALA A 109 -5.90 17.35 -9.89
N MET A 110 -4.87 17.81 -10.61
CA MET A 110 -3.69 17.02 -10.93
C MET A 110 -2.48 17.92 -11.12
N HIS A 111 -1.34 17.54 -10.52
CA HIS A 111 -0.09 18.29 -10.56
C HIS A 111 1.09 17.34 -10.76
N LEU A 112 2.08 17.78 -11.50
CA LEU A 112 3.36 17.08 -11.66
C LEU A 112 4.32 17.61 -10.58
N ASP A 113 4.48 16.87 -9.48
CA ASP A 113 5.31 17.27 -8.35
C ASP A 113 6.79 16.90 -8.57
N GLY A 114 7.06 15.82 -9.28
CA GLY A 114 8.43 15.37 -9.60
C GLY A 114 8.57 14.90 -11.05
N ARG A 115 9.63 15.35 -11.72
CA ARG A 115 9.95 14.96 -13.10
C ARG A 115 11.01 13.88 -13.12
N SER A 116 10.82 12.88 -13.97
CA SER A 116 11.77 11.79 -14.17
C SER A 116 13.05 12.20 -14.91
N GLY A 117 13.09 13.39 -15.49
CA GLY A 117 14.12 13.79 -16.45
C GLY A 117 13.90 13.22 -17.87
N GLN A 118 12.88 12.42 -18.04
CA GLN A 118 12.49 11.78 -19.30
C GLN A 118 11.04 12.17 -19.64
N SER A 119 10.84 13.10 -20.55
CA SER A 119 9.49 13.61 -20.88
C SER A 119 8.53 12.53 -21.40
N LYS A 120 9.05 11.41 -21.92
CA LYS A 120 8.22 10.26 -22.30
C LYS A 120 7.64 9.54 -21.07
N LEU A 121 8.42 9.37 -20.01
CA LEU A 121 7.96 8.78 -18.74
C LEU A 121 6.95 9.71 -18.04
N ASP A 122 7.25 11.01 -18.01
CA ASP A 122 6.36 11.99 -17.39
C ASP A 122 4.98 12.02 -18.08
N ARG A 123 4.98 11.96 -19.42
CA ARG A 123 3.72 11.86 -20.21
C ARG A 123 3.00 10.54 -20.02
N ALA A 124 3.75 9.44 -19.89
CA ALA A 124 3.17 8.13 -19.64
C ALA A 124 2.46 8.07 -18.29
N ALA A 125 3.11 8.57 -17.23
CA ALA A 125 2.53 8.66 -15.89
C ALA A 125 1.29 9.57 -15.86
N TRP A 126 1.36 10.73 -16.51
CA TRP A 126 0.24 11.66 -16.65
C TRP A 126 -0.95 11.00 -17.39
N GLY A 127 -0.67 10.39 -18.55
CA GLY A 127 -1.67 9.68 -19.35
C GLY A 127 -2.33 8.53 -18.59
N ALA A 128 -1.56 7.83 -17.76
CA ALA A 128 -2.07 6.72 -16.96
C ALA A 128 -3.20 7.15 -16.02
N ILE A 129 -3.08 8.31 -15.38
CA ILE A 129 -4.11 8.83 -14.48
C ILE A 129 -5.27 9.43 -15.26
N THR A 130 -4.99 10.28 -16.26
CA THR A 130 -6.03 11.00 -17.02
C THR A 130 -6.87 10.09 -17.91
N SER A 131 -6.38 8.91 -18.27
CA SER A 131 -7.14 7.91 -19.03
C SER A 131 -8.18 7.15 -18.20
N ILE A 132 -8.13 7.28 -16.88
CA ILE A 132 -9.13 6.68 -15.99
C ILE A 132 -10.32 7.62 -15.93
N SER A 133 -11.44 7.19 -16.50
CA SER A 133 -12.65 8.01 -16.59
C SER A 133 -13.24 8.33 -15.22
N GLN A 134 -13.15 7.38 -14.29
CA GLN A 134 -13.67 7.53 -12.94
C GLN A 134 -12.99 6.51 -12.01
N PHE A 135 -12.58 6.98 -10.83
CA PHE A 135 -12.16 6.13 -9.72
C PHE A 135 -13.37 5.62 -8.94
N PRO A 136 -13.24 4.60 -8.09
CA PRO A 136 -14.28 4.24 -7.15
C PRO A 136 -14.65 5.43 -6.25
N PRO A 137 -15.92 5.57 -5.82
CA PRO A 137 -16.29 6.60 -4.85
C PRO A 137 -15.52 6.40 -3.54
N LEU A 138 -15.28 7.49 -2.82
CA LEU A 138 -14.60 7.40 -1.52
C LEU A 138 -15.44 6.58 -0.54
N PRO A 139 -14.81 5.89 0.43
CA PRO A 139 -15.51 5.13 1.44
C PRO A 139 -16.54 6.00 2.19
N GLU A 140 -17.75 5.51 2.39
CA GLU A 140 -18.86 6.23 3.05
C GLU A 140 -18.50 6.76 4.45
N LYS A 141 -17.60 6.05 5.15
CA LYS A 141 -17.12 6.46 6.48
C LYS A 141 -16.19 7.67 6.44
N PHE A 142 -15.70 8.03 5.26
CA PHE A 142 -14.81 9.17 5.11
C PHE A 142 -15.61 10.47 5.02
N THR A 143 -15.44 11.35 5.99
CA THR A 143 -16.17 12.63 6.10
C THR A 143 -15.42 13.79 5.46
N GLY A 144 -14.26 13.55 4.82
CA GLY A 144 -13.51 14.57 4.09
C GLY A 144 -14.15 14.90 2.75
N PRO A 145 -13.91 16.11 2.21
CA PRO A 145 -14.49 16.53 0.94
C PRO A 145 -13.84 15.82 -0.26
N ASN A 146 -12.58 15.45 -0.13
CA ASN A 146 -11.78 14.83 -1.17
C ASN A 146 -10.59 14.07 -0.58
N LEU A 147 -9.97 13.23 -1.39
CA LEU A 147 -8.77 12.49 -1.07
C LEU A 147 -7.64 12.93 -2.01
N GLU A 148 -6.53 13.42 -1.45
CA GLU A 148 -5.34 13.78 -2.20
C GLU A 148 -4.27 12.70 -2.06
N LEU A 149 -3.79 12.21 -3.20
CA LEU A 149 -2.83 11.14 -3.32
C LEU A 149 -1.62 11.57 -4.15
N ARG A 150 -0.45 11.01 -3.83
CA ARG A 150 0.78 11.25 -4.56
C ARG A 150 1.43 9.93 -4.95
N PRO A 151 1.05 9.34 -6.10
CA PRO A 151 1.74 8.17 -6.64
C PRO A 151 3.13 8.51 -7.20
N HIS A 152 4.03 7.55 -7.00
CA HIS A 152 5.40 7.52 -7.50
C HIS A 152 5.50 6.46 -8.60
N PHE A 153 5.73 6.89 -9.82
CA PHE A 153 5.90 6.02 -10.99
C PHE A 153 7.38 5.79 -11.23
N THR A 154 7.91 4.68 -10.75
CA THR A 154 9.32 4.34 -10.83
C THR A 154 9.57 3.33 -11.94
N VAL A 155 10.53 3.59 -12.81
CA VAL A 155 10.93 2.74 -13.94
C VAL A 155 12.42 2.50 -13.89
N ASN A 156 12.84 1.23 -13.91
CA ASN A 156 14.24 0.78 -13.99
C ASN A 156 15.19 1.46 -12.97
N LEU A 157 14.68 1.93 -11.85
CA LEU A 157 15.47 2.38 -10.72
C LEU A 157 15.58 1.26 -9.67
N PRO A 158 16.70 1.19 -8.94
CA PRO A 158 16.82 0.28 -7.82
C PRO A 158 15.75 0.63 -6.76
N PRO A 159 15.26 -0.36 -6.00
CA PRO A 159 14.35 -0.07 -4.90
C PRO A 159 15.01 0.92 -3.92
N PRO A 160 14.22 1.80 -3.30
CA PRO A 160 14.74 2.74 -2.33
C PRO A 160 15.46 1.97 -1.22
N THR A 161 16.74 2.25 -1.04
CA THR A 161 17.53 1.69 0.07
C THR A 161 17.04 2.32 1.35
N THR A 162 16.30 1.56 2.13
CA THR A 162 15.95 1.93 3.51
C THR A 162 17.24 1.99 4.32
N LYS A 163 17.63 3.20 4.70
CA LYS A 163 18.81 3.44 5.55
C LYS A 163 18.35 3.58 6.99
#